data_ec07c522bda3c0b899fbd28dacaa6608
#
_entry.id   ec07c522bda3c0b899fbd28dacaa6608
#
_cell.length_a   1.000
_cell.length_b   1.000
_cell.length_c   1.000
_cell.angle_alpha   90.00
_cell.angle_beta   90.00
_cell.angle_gamma   90.00
#
_symmetry.space_group_name_H-M   'P 1'
#
loop_
_entity.id
_entity.type
_entity.pdbx_description
1 polymer ?
#
loop_
_entity_poly.entity_id
_entity_poly.type
_entity_poly.pdbx_seq_one_letter_code
_entity_poly.pdbx_strand_id
1 'polypeptide(L)'
;MQWSSRAMLKLPTENTLDREENIMAEWVERKISDIGTVVGGATPSTKKSENYEEGKIAWITPKDLSTFSGRYIERGERNITEIGLKSCSTQLLPPNTVLFSSRAPIGYVAIAANVICTNQGFKSVIPNENMDPLFLFYLLKYNKDKIEGMGSGTTFKEVSGNTMKNIVVNVPTDKREQEKIAAILGSIDDKIEENERINNNLEQQVSVLYQSW
;
A
#
# COMPACT_ATOMS: atom_id res chain seq x y z
N MET A 1 -51.41 5.72 -62.76
CA MET A 1 -50.06 5.31 -62.33
C MET A 1 -49.74 6.08 -61.07
N GLN A 2 -49.88 5.41 -59.93
CA GLN A 2 -49.73 6.01 -58.58
C GLN A 2 -48.32 5.81 -58.07
N TRP A 3 -47.73 6.86 -57.63
CA TRP A 3 -46.45 6.82 -56.90
C TRP A 3 -46.75 6.71 -55.38
N SER A 4 -46.36 5.61 -54.83
CA SER A 4 -46.56 5.26 -53.40
C SER A 4 -45.35 5.63 -52.57
N SER A 5 -45.64 6.32 -51.50
CA SER A 5 -45.05 6.31 -50.15
C SER A 5 -43.54 6.38 -49.96
N ARG A 6 -43.15 7.54 -49.51
CA ARG A 6 -41.93 7.83 -48.78
C ARG A 6 -41.85 6.98 -47.49
N ALA A 7 -40.86 6.12 -47.41
CA ALA A 7 -40.41 5.56 -46.14
C ALA A 7 -39.73 6.67 -45.33
N MET A 8 -40.39 7.16 -44.29
CA MET A 8 -39.75 7.99 -43.27
C MET A 8 -38.76 7.15 -42.49
N LEU A 9 -37.48 7.38 -42.68
CA LEU A 9 -36.45 6.97 -41.73
C LEU A 9 -36.73 7.66 -40.40
N LYS A 10 -37.18 6.88 -39.42
CA LYS A 10 -37.20 7.32 -38.02
C LYS A 10 -35.74 7.43 -37.56
N LEU A 11 -35.28 8.65 -37.35
CA LEU A 11 -34.08 8.92 -36.61
C LEU A 11 -34.28 8.38 -35.19
N PRO A 12 -33.27 7.74 -34.59
CA PRO A 12 -33.34 7.36 -33.19
C PRO A 12 -33.49 8.63 -32.35
N THR A 13 -34.51 8.68 -31.54
CA THR A 13 -34.68 9.74 -30.53
C THR A 13 -33.51 9.71 -29.60
N GLU A 14 -32.78 10.81 -29.54
CA GLU A 14 -31.86 11.15 -28.43
C GLU A 14 -32.62 11.03 -27.10
N ASN A 15 -32.36 9.97 -26.35
CA ASN A 15 -32.48 9.95 -24.90
C ASN A 15 -32.20 8.55 -24.34
N THR A 16 -31.00 8.05 -24.55
CA THR A 16 -30.35 7.08 -23.65
C THR A 16 -28.86 7.39 -23.62
N LEU A 17 -28.53 8.64 -23.37
CA LEU A 17 -27.26 8.93 -22.71
C LEU A 17 -27.48 8.47 -21.28
N ASP A 18 -26.85 7.37 -20.94
CA ASP A 18 -26.72 6.88 -19.57
C ASP A 18 -26.38 8.06 -18.68
N ARG A 19 -27.38 8.55 -17.96
CA ARG A 19 -27.14 9.19 -16.69
C ARG A 19 -26.62 8.07 -15.80
N GLU A 20 -25.32 7.78 -15.87
CA GLU A 20 -24.62 7.35 -14.68
C GLU A 20 -24.90 8.45 -13.66
N GLU A 21 -25.90 8.22 -12.84
CA GLU A 21 -26.12 9.01 -11.66
C GLU A 21 -24.77 9.00 -10.95
N ASN A 22 -24.13 10.15 -10.92
CA ASN A 22 -22.91 10.40 -10.17
C ASN A 22 -23.31 10.37 -8.68
N ILE A 23 -23.72 9.18 -8.21
CA ILE A 23 -23.96 8.89 -6.82
C ILE A 23 -22.57 8.94 -6.19
N MET A 24 -22.23 10.10 -5.63
CA MET A 24 -21.03 10.22 -4.82
C MET A 24 -21.03 9.08 -3.82
N ALA A 25 -20.01 8.23 -3.88
CA ALA A 25 -19.91 7.09 -2.97
C ALA A 25 -20.05 7.58 -1.52
N GLU A 26 -20.89 6.90 -0.77
CA GLU A 26 -21.09 7.21 0.65
C GLU A 26 -19.79 6.90 1.40
N TRP A 27 -19.28 7.91 2.12
CA TRP A 27 -18.12 7.78 2.99
C TRP A 27 -18.58 7.49 4.41
N VAL A 28 -17.99 6.47 5.02
CA VAL A 28 -18.34 6.04 6.36
C VAL A 28 -17.10 5.91 7.24
N GLU A 29 -17.30 6.18 8.51
CA GLU A 29 -16.27 5.91 9.52
C GLU A 29 -16.17 4.41 9.79
N ARG A 30 -14.94 3.87 9.74
CA ARG A 30 -14.63 2.47 10.08
C ARG A 30 -13.36 2.43 10.92
N LYS A 31 -13.28 1.47 11.83
CA LYS A 31 -12.02 1.13 12.48
C LYS A 31 -11.13 0.36 11.52
N ILE A 32 -9.82 0.45 11.70
CA ILE A 32 -8.88 -0.37 10.92
C ILE A 32 -9.22 -1.87 11.06
N SER A 33 -9.67 -2.31 12.24
CA SER A 33 -10.12 -3.70 12.44
C SER A 33 -11.34 -4.12 11.62
N ASP A 34 -12.14 -3.16 11.14
CA ASP A 34 -13.35 -3.45 10.35
C ASP A 34 -13.01 -3.59 8.85
N ILE A 35 -11.89 -3.02 8.42
CA ILE A 35 -11.43 -3.01 7.02
C ILE A 35 -10.26 -3.97 6.74
N GLY A 36 -9.67 -4.55 7.79
CA GLY A 36 -8.60 -5.52 7.65
C GLY A 36 -8.13 -6.11 8.98
N THR A 37 -7.27 -7.12 8.88
CA THR A 37 -6.68 -7.77 10.05
C THR A 37 -5.33 -7.15 10.37
N VAL A 38 -5.17 -6.60 11.58
CA VAL A 38 -3.90 -6.02 12.05
C VAL A 38 -2.99 -7.12 12.60
N VAL A 39 -1.81 -7.25 12.01
CA VAL A 39 -0.80 -8.26 12.33
C VAL A 39 0.52 -7.58 12.71
N GLY A 40 1.10 -8.01 13.83
CA GLY A 40 2.46 -7.63 14.22
C GLY A 40 3.49 -8.63 13.69
N GLY A 41 4.75 -8.20 13.65
CA GLY A 41 5.86 -9.07 13.33
C GLY A 41 6.74 -9.39 14.55
N ALA A 42 7.81 -10.17 14.33
CA ALA A 42 8.80 -10.49 15.36
C ALA A 42 10.20 -10.67 14.74
N THR A 43 11.21 -10.66 15.62
CA THR A 43 12.61 -10.84 15.22
C THR A 43 13.10 -12.18 15.73
N PRO A 44 13.52 -13.11 14.86
CA PRO A 44 14.26 -14.29 15.27
C PRO A 44 15.55 -13.91 16.01
N SER A 45 16.03 -14.75 16.92
CA SER A 45 17.27 -14.47 17.64
C SER A 45 18.44 -14.28 16.67
N THR A 46 19.06 -13.10 16.70
CA THR A 46 20.24 -12.77 15.86
C THR A 46 21.51 -13.49 16.29
N LYS A 47 21.52 -14.10 17.49
CA LYS A 47 22.64 -14.91 18.00
C LYS A 47 22.73 -16.29 17.33
N LYS A 48 21.70 -16.70 16.62
CA LYS A 48 21.61 -17.98 15.94
C LYS A 48 21.68 -17.78 14.44
N SER A 49 22.80 -18.11 13.80
CA SER A 49 23.00 -17.96 12.36
C SER A 49 21.98 -18.80 11.57
N GLU A 50 21.61 -19.96 12.07
CA GLU A 50 20.60 -20.86 11.49
C GLU A 50 19.25 -20.20 11.19
N ASN A 51 18.92 -19.11 11.87
CA ASN A 51 17.70 -18.34 11.61
C ASN A 51 17.75 -17.51 10.33
N TYR A 52 18.94 -17.24 9.79
CA TYR A 52 19.17 -16.26 8.75
C TYR A 52 20.00 -16.78 7.56
N GLU A 53 21.01 -17.62 7.80
CA GLU A 53 21.89 -18.13 6.77
C GLU A 53 21.10 -18.94 5.74
N GLU A 54 21.30 -18.62 4.44
CA GLU A 54 20.58 -19.19 3.32
C GLU A 54 19.04 -19.04 3.40
N GLY A 55 18.56 -18.08 4.18
CA GLY A 55 17.13 -17.80 4.31
C GLY A 55 16.50 -17.39 2.98
N LYS A 56 15.33 -17.95 2.68
CA LYS A 56 14.56 -17.70 1.45
C LYS A 56 13.27 -16.95 1.72
N ILE A 57 12.87 -16.79 2.99
CA ILE A 57 11.67 -16.09 3.39
C ILE A 57 12.01 -14.61 3.54
N ALA A 58 11.38 -13.75 2.74
CA ALA A 58 11.55 -12.31 2.81
C ALA A 58 11.11 -11.79 4.19
N TRP A 59 12.01 -11.09 4.88
CA TRP A 59 11.76 -10.53 6.22
C TRP A 59 12.09 -9.05 6.23
N ILE A 60 11.05 -8.23 6.40
CA ILE A 60 11.11 -6.79 6.22
C ILE A 60 11.24 -6.10 7.58
N THR A 61 12.08 -5.06 7.62
CA THR A 61 12.28 -4.18 8.77
C THR A 61 11.96 -2.73 8.41
N PRO A 62 11.70 -1.82 9.37
CA PRO A 62 11.53 -0.39 9.05
C PRO A 62 12.76 0.23 8.37
N LYS A 63 13.97 -0.31 8.60
CA LYS A 63 15.18 0.13 7.91
C LYS A 63 15.06 -0.09 6.39
N ASP A 64 14.49 -1.21 5.96
CA ASP A 64 14.33 -1.51 4.54
C ASP A 64 13.40 -0.49 3.87
N LEU A 65 12.40 0.02 4.60
CA LEU A 65 11.50 1.06 4.09
C LEU A 65 12.08 2.47 4.15
N SER A 66 13.16 2.71 4.88
CA SER A 66 13.75 4.05 5.00
C SER A 66 14.37 4.57 3.71
N THR A 67 14.79 3.70 2.83
CA THR A 67 15.38 4.00 1.52
C THR A 67 14.51 3.52 0.35
N PHE A 68 13.33 2.98 0.66
CA PHE A 68 12.43 2.44 -0.33
C PHE A 68 11.46 3.53 -0.81
N SER A 69 11.48 3.83 -2.10
CA SER A 69 10.63 4.84 -2.73
C SER A 69 9.39 4.25 -3.43
N GLY A 70 9.40 2.95 -3.71
CA GLY A 70 8.28 2.28 -4.40
C GLY A 70 7.06 2.03 -3.51
N ARG A 71 6.01 1.50 -4.13
CA ARG A 71 4.79 1.08 -3.42
C ARG A 71 4.82 -0.40 -3.01
N TYR A 72 5.37 -1.26 -3.86
CA TYR A 72 5.37 -2.71 -3.68
C TYR A 72 6.75 -3.23 -3.32
N ILE A 73 6.89 -3.83 -2.14
CA ILE A 73 8.15 -4.39 -1.67
C ILE A 73 8.15 -5.91 -1.78
N GLU A 74 9.20 -6.47 -2.37
CA GLU A 74 9.37 -7.92 -2.56
C GLU A 74 10.20 -8.56 -1.45
N ARG A 75 11.22 -7.86 -0.98
CA ARG A 75 12.18 -8.33 0.04
C ARG A 75 12.90 -7.17 0.70
N GLY A 76 13.46 -7.44 1.89
CA GLY A 76 14.38 -6.52 2.57
C GLY A 76 15.85 -6.89 2.34
N GLU A 77 16.72 -6.29 3.12
CA GLU A 77 18.16 -6.57 3.14
C GLU A 77 18.46 -8.02 3.58
N ARG A 78 17.62 -8.56 4.47
CA ARG A 78 17.80 -9.89 5.08
C ARG A 78 16.59 -10.77 4.88
N ASN A 79 16.86 -12.06 4.67
CA ASN A 79 15.85 -13.10 4.71
C ASN A 79 15.98 -13.93 5.99
N ILE A 80 14.95 -14.72 6.30
CA ILE A 80 14.99 -15.71 7.37
C ILE A 80 14.75 -17.11 6.80
N THR A 81 15.19 -18.11 7.56
CA THR A 81 14.95 -19.52 7.25
C THR A 81 13.60 -19.98 7.81
N GLU A 82 13.17 -21.20 7.48
CA GLU A 82 12.03 -21.85 8.12
C GLU A 82 12.24 -22.04 9.64
N ILE A 83 13.51 -22.25 10.07
CA ILE A 83 13.88 -22.33 11.49
C ILE A 83 13.66 -20.98 12.12
N GLY A 84 14.14 -19.90 11.48
CA GLY A 84 13.92 -18.54 11.93
C GLY A 84 12.44 -18.18 12.05
N LEU A 85 11.64 -18.52 11.06
CA LEU A 85 10.19 -18.30 11.07
C LEU A 85 9.53 -19.00 12.27
N LYS A 86 9.87 -20.25 12.54
CA LYS A 86 9.32 -21.04 13.65
C LYS A 86 9.86 -20.65 15.02
N SER A 87 10.99 -19.93 15.07
CA SER A 87 11.66 -19.55 16.33
C SER A 87 11.04 -18.34 17.03
N CYS A 88 10.12 -17.63 16.38
CA CYS A 88 9.49 -16.43 16.94
C CYS A 88 8.03 -16.31 16.50
N SER A 89 7.34 -15.24 16.96
CA SER A 89 5.91 -15.02 16.66
C SER A 89 5.65 -14.27 15.37
N THR A 90 6.65 -14.15 14.47
CA THR A 90 6.39 -13.58 13.15
C THR A 90 5.53 -14.53 12.31
N GLN A 91 4.76 -13.98 11.39
CA GLN A 91 3.84 -14.74 10.55
C GLN A 91 4.09 -14.41 9.08
N LEU A 92 3.81 -15.38 8.21
CA LEU A 92 3.76 -15.12 6.77
C LEU A 92 2.54 -14.25 6.45
N LEU A 93 2.78 -13.14 5.81
CA LEU A 93 1.77 -12.20 5.35
C LEU A 93 1.53 -12.45 3.85
N PRO A 94 0.27 -12.55 3.41
CA PRO A 94 -0.03 -12.73 1.99
C PRO A 94 0.35 -11.50 1.16
N PRO A 95 0.49 -11.65 -0.17
CA PRO A 95 0.59 -10.50 -1.08
C PRO A 95 -0.57 -9.52 -0.85
N ASN A 96 -0.36 -8.26 -1.18
CA ASN A 96 -1.30 -7.15 -0.96
C ASN A 96 -1.52 -6.78 0.53
N THR A 97 -0.78 -7.37 1.47
CA THR A 97 -0.75 -6.85 2.85
C THR A 97 -0.11 -5.47 2.86
N VAL A 98 -0.74 -4.51 3.50
CA VAL A 98 -0.17 -3.17 3.67
C VAL A 98 0.65 -3.13 4.95
N LEU A 99 1.96 -2.93 4.79
CA LEU A 99 2.91 -2.79 5.86
C LEU A 99 2.86 -1.36 6.42
N PHE A 100 2.81 -1.21 7.73
CA PHE A 100 2.88 0.08 8.38
C PHE A 100 3.89 0.02 9.53
N SER A 101 4.95 0.83 9.46
CA SER A 101 5.91 0.90 10.54
C SER A 101 5.30 1.58 11.77
N SER A 102 5.31 0.89 12.90
CA SER A 102 4.69 1.34 14.15
C SER A 102 5.67 2.01 15.09
N ARG A 103 6.97 2.00 14.76
CA ARG A 103 8.05 2.63 15.54
C ARG A 103 9.33 2.84 14.72
N ALA A 104 10.15 3.77 15.12
CA ALA A 104 11.53 4.04 14.72
C ALA A 104 11.82 4.11 13.20
N PRO A 105 11.21 4.97 12.45
CA PRO A 105 10.11 5.90 12.69
C PRO A 105 8.73 5.28 12.44
N ILE A 106 7.69 5.95 12.94
CA ILE A 106 6.30 5.61 12.64
C ILE A 106 5.94 6.15 11.24
N GLY A 107 5.19 5.36 10.45
CA GLY A 107 4.53 5.84 9.24
C GLY A 107 5.24 5.56 7.92
N TYR A 108 6.24 4.68 7.87
CA TYR A 108 6.62 4.08 6.59
C TYR A 108 5.54 3.09 6.16
N VAL A 109 5.16 3.16 4.89
CA VAL A 109 4.10 2.33 4.32
C VAL A 109 4.60 1.67 3.04
N ALA A 110 4.31 0.38 2.87
CA ALA A 110 4.54 -0.35 1.63
C ALA A 110 3.49 -1.46 1.48
N ILE A 111 3.32 -1.98 0.28
CA ILE A 111 2.47 -3.14 -0.02
C ILE A 111 3.38 -4.36 -0.24
N ALA A 112 3.06 -5.48 0.36
CA ALA A 112 3.75 -6.74 0.10
C ALA A 112 3.47 -7.22 -1.32
N ALA A 113 4.50 -7.32 -2.16
CA ALA A 113 4.37 -7.81 -3.54
C ALA A 113 4.21 -9.35 -3.59
N ASN A 114 4.75 -10.04 -2.61
CA ASN A 114 4.71 -11.50 -2.47
C ASN A 114 4.46 -11.89 -1.00
N VAL A 115 4.60 -13.17 -0.69
CA VAL A 115 4.53 -13.65 0.70
C VAL A 115 5.79 -13.23 1.43
N ILE A 116 5.63 -12.47 2.51
CA ILE A 116 6.71 -11.93 3.33
C ILE A 116 6.41 -12.09 4.81
N CYS A 117 7.37 -11.78 5.67
CA CYS A 117 7.14 -11.55 7.09
C CYS A 117 7.84 -10.27 7.54
N THR A 118 7.55 -9.79 8.75
CA THR A 118 8.06 -8.53 9.26
C THR A 118 8.66 -8.68 10.67
N ASN A 119 9.48 -7.70 11.07
CA ASN A 119 9.91 -7.59 12.44
C ASN A 119 8.82 -6.94 13.34
N GLN A 120 9.07 -6.84 14.63
CA GLN A 120 8.15 -6.24 15.62
C GLN A 120 7.92 -4.73 15.41
N GLY A 121 8.65 -4.09 14.52
CA GLY A 121 8.47 -2.66 14.17
C GLY A 121 7.26 -2.37 13.29
N PHE A 122 6.51 -3.37 12.91
CA PHE A 122 5.32 -3.23 12.06
C PHE A 122 4.03 -3.57 12.79
N LYS A 123 2.96 -2.89 12.37
CA LYS A 123 1.57 -3.27 12.56
C LYS A 123 0.93 -3.25 11.18
N SER A 124 1.12 -4.34 10.45
CA SER A 124 0.66 -4.51 9.09
C SER A 124 -0.85 -4.78 9.05
N VAL A 125 -1.50 -4.40 7.96
CA VAL A 125 -2.94 -4.62 7.76
C VAL A 125 -3.15 -5.52 6.56
N ILE A 126 -3.71 -6.70 6.79
CA ILE A 126 -4.20 -7.58 5.72
C ILE A 126 -5.60 -7.08 5.36
N PRO A 127 -5.82 -6.48 4.17
CA PRO A 127 -7.13 -5.96 3.79
C PRO A 127 -8.15 -7.09 3.72
N ASN A 128 -9.41 -6.81 4.08
CA ASN A 128 -10.50 -7.72 3.82
C ASN A 128 -10.95 -7.65 2.35
N GLU A 129 -11.88 -8.51 1.94
CA GLU A 129 -12.36 -8.61 0.56
C GLU A 129 -13.01 -7.32 0.00
N ASN A 130 -13.54 -6.46 0.89
CA ASN A 130 -14.19 -5.21 0.53
C ASN A 130 -13.24 -4.00 0.55
N MET A 131 -11.95 -4.22 0.83
CA MET A 131 -10.94 -3.18 0.89
C MET A 131 -9.91 -3.35 -0.24
N ASP A 132 -9.75 -2.33 -1.06
CA ASP A 132 -8.69 -2.30 -2.07
C ASP A 132 -7.32 -2.08 -1.39
N PRO A 133 -6.31 -2.91 -1.68
CA PRO A 133 -4.99 -2.80 -1.04
C PRO A 133 -4.26 -1.49 -1.37
N LEU A 134 -4.37 -0.99 -2.60
CA LEU A 134 -3.71 0.25 -3.00
C LEU A 134 -4.40 1.46 -2.38
N PHE A 135 -5.74 1.44 -2.29
CA PHE A 135 -6.47 2.44 -1.54
C PHE A 135 -6.07 2.45 -0.06
N LEU A 136 -5.98 1.27 0.57
CA LEU A 136 -5.55 1.14 1.96
C LEU A 136 -4.13 1.70 2.18
N PHE A 137 -3.23 1.49 1.23
CA PHE A 137 -1.89 2.08 1.26
C PHE A 137 -1.95 3.61 1.33
N TYR A 138 -2.72 4.25 0.45
CA TYR A 138 -2.89 5.70 0.46
C TYR A 138 -3.64 6.19 1.70
N LEU A 139 -4.63 5.45 2.15
CA LEU A 139 -5.37 5.75 3.36
C LEU A 139 -4.46 5.80 4.59
N LEU A 140 -3.55 4.84 4.74
CA LEU A 140 -2.59 4.81 5.84
C LEU A 140 -1.52 5.91 5.70
N LYS A 141 -1.05 6.20 4.49
CA LYS A 141 -0.16 7.36 4.22
C LYS A 141 -0.84 8.67 4.63
N TYR A 142 -2.07 8.89 4.21
CA TYR A 142 -2.85 10.09 4.53
C TYR A 142 -3.08 10.26 6.05
N ASN A 143 -3.35 9.18 6.74
CA ASN A 143 -3.61 9.21 8.19
C ASN A 143 -2.34 9.09 9.04
N LYS A 144 -1.13 9.14 8.46
CA LYS A 144 0.14 8.95 9.15
C LYS A 144 0.25 9.80 10.42
N ASP A 145 0.05 11.11 10.31
CA ASP A 145 0.23 12.03 11.43
C ASP A 145 -0.79 11.76 12.56
N LYS A 146 -2.04 11.43 12.19
CA LYS A 146 -3.06 11.00 13.14
C LYS A 146 -2.65 9.72 13.87
N ILE A 147 -2.16 8.73 13.14
CA ILE A 147 -1.70 7.45 13.70
C ILE A 147 -0.49 7.67 14.61
N GLU A 148 0.48 8.46 14.18
CA GLU A 148 1.66 8.81 14.99
C GLU A 148 1.29 9.57 16.26
N GLY A 149 0.32 10.47 16.18
CA GLY A 149 -0.22 11.20 17.32
C GLY A 149 -0.84 10.30 18.39
N MET A 150 -1.32 9.11 18.02
CA MET A 150 -1.89 8.10 18.93
C MET A 150 -0.83 7.13 19.50
N GLY A 151 0.42 7.25 19.07
CA GLY A 151 1.54 6.49 19.61
C GLY A 151 1.81 6.85 21.08
N SER A 152 2.16 5.87 21.88
CA SER A 152 2.53 6.02 23.30
C SER A 152 4.02 5.74 23.51
N GLY A 153 4.57 6.29 24.58
CA GLY A 153 5.99 6.13 24.96
C GLY A 153 6.69 7.48 25.09
N THR A 154 7.46 7.65 26.17
CA THR A 154 8.16 8.91 26.48
C THR A 154 9.47 9.07 25.70
N THR A 155 10.22 7.99 25.51
CA THR A 155 11.51 8.00 24.82
C THR A 155 11.39 7.53 23.36
N PHE A 156 10.58 6.50 23.12
CA PHE A 156 10.32 5.96 21.79
C PHE A 156 8.82 5.75 21.64
N LYS A 157 8.21 6.57 20.78
CA LYS A 157 6.80 6.39 20.43
C LYS A 157 6.60 5.06 19.69
N GLU A 158 5.59 4.32 20.08
CA GLU A 158 5.13 3.14 19.37
C GLU A 158 3.61 3.11 19.31
N VAL A 159 3.07 2.75 18.14
CA VAL A 159 1.65 2.46 17.95
C VAL A 159 1.42 0.99 18.26
N SER A 160 0.71 0.70 19.35
CA SER A 160 0.38 -0.67 19.72
C SER A 160 -0.59 -1.32 18.71
N GLY A 161 -0.62 -2.66 18.69
CA GLY A 161 -1.60 -3.37 17.86
C GLY A 161 -3.05 -3.04 18.24
N ASN A 162 -3.34 -2.82 19.51
CA ASN A 162 -4.66 -2.42 19.98
C ASN A 162 -5.00 -0.99 19.53
N THR A 163 -4.05 -0.07 19.63
CA THR A 163 -4.21 1.30 19.11
C THR A 163 -4.51 1.26 17.62
N MET A 164 -3.69 0.55 16.82
CA MET A 164 -3.87 0.44 15.37
C MET A 164 -5.26 -0.09 14.99
N LYS A 165 -5.73 -1.14 15.66
CA LYS A 165 -7.07 -1.73 15.44
C LYS A 165 -8.21 -0.74 15.64
N ASN A 166 -8.10 0.15 16.63
CA ASN A 166 -9.16 1.08 17.02
C ASN A 166 -9.07 2.46 16.35
N ILE A 167 -8.10 2.70 15.48
CA ILE A 167 -8.03 3.94 14.69
C ILE A 167 -9.24 4.00 13.76
N VAL A 168 -9.97 5.10 13.83
CA VAL A 168 -11.13 5.36 12.96
C VAL A 168 -10.67 6.12 11.74
N VAL A 169 -11.03 5.66 10.57
CA VAL A 169 -10.73 6.24 9.26
C VAL A 169 -12.02 6.36 8.44
N ASN A 170 -12.06 7.31 7.50
CA ASN A 170 -13.16 7.45 6.56
C ASN A 170 -12.85 6.66 5.29
N VAL A 171 -13.79 5.85 4.84
CA VAL A 171 -13.65 5.01 3.65
C VAL A 171 -14.90 5.04 2.79
N PRO A 172 -14.81 4.99 1.46
CA PRO A 172 -15.96 4.75 0.59
C PRO A 172 -16.52 3.35 0.85
N THR A 173 -17.84 3.23 0.89
CA THR A 173 -18.51 1.94 1.03
C THR A 173 -18.39 1.06 -0.21
N ASP A 174 -18.31 1.68 -1.39
CA ASP A 174 -18.13 0.99 -2.66
C ASP A 174 -16.63 0.78 -2.96
N LYS A 175 -16.22 -0.47 -3.10
CA LYS A 175 -14.84 -0.85 -3.45
C LYS A 175 -14.40 -0.29 -4.81
N ARG A 176 -15.32 -0.16 -5.77
CA ARG A 176 -15.01 0.43 -7.09
C ARG A 176 -14.57 1.88 -6.97
N GLU A 177 -15.15 2.61 -6.01
CA GLU A 177 -14.72 3.98 -5.76
C GLU A 177 -13.33 4.03 -5.10
N GLN A 178 -13.03 3.11 -4.19
CA GLN A 178 -11.68 2.95 -3.64
C GLN A 178 -10.67 2.69 -4.75
N GLU A 179 -10.97 1.77 -5.68
CA GLU A 179 -10.14 1.44 -6.84
C GLU A 179 -9.90 2.65 -7.76
N LYS A 180 -10.94 3.45 -8.04
CA LYS A 180 -10.80 4.68 -8.83
C LYS A 180 -9.88 5.70 -8.17
N ILE A 181 -10.07 5.96 -6.88
CA ILE A 181 -9.22 6.87 -6.11
C ILE A 181 -7.77 6.36 -6.10
N ALA A 182 -7.59 5.08 -5.83
CA ALA A 182 -6.28 4.44 -5.82
C ALA A 182 -5.57 4.52 -7.18
N ALA A 183 -6.30 4.31 -8.27
CA ALA A 183 -5.78 4.41 -9.64
C ALA A 183 -5.30 5.83 -9.97
N ILE A 184 -6.07 6.86 -9.57
CA ILE A 184 -5.67 8.27 -9.77
C ILE A 184 -4.39 8.58 -9.00
N LEU A 185 -4.34 8.25 -7.71
CA LEU A 185 -3.17 8.50 -6.87
C LEU A 185 -1.95 7.69 -7.36
N GLY A 186 -2.18 6.44 -7.76
CA GLY A 186 -1.16 5.58 -8.34
C GLY A 186 -0.56 6.14 -9.62
N SER A 187 -1.39 6.70 -10.51
CA SER A 187 -0.92 7.32 -11.75
C SER A 187 -0.05 8.57 -11.51
N ILE A 188 -0.29 9.28 -10.41
CA ILE A 188 0.54 10.42 -9.99
C ILE A 188 1.89 9.93 -9.47
N ASP A 189 1.89 8.92 -8.58
CA ASP A 189 3.12 8.32 -8.07
C ASP A 189 3.96 7.73 -9.22
N ASP A 190 3.34 7.04 -10.21
CA ASP A 190 4.03 6.53 -11.41
C ASP A 190 4.77 7.64 -12.17
N LYS A 191 4.12 8.81 -12.32
CA LYS A 191 4.74 9.97 -12.97
C LYS A 191 5.89 10.57 -12.17
N ILE A 192 5.76 10.57 -10.84
CA ILE A 192 6.85 11.04 -9.95
C ILE A 192 8.05 10.10 -10.08
N GLU A 193 7.84 8.79 -9.98
CA GLU A 193 8.90 7.78 -10.13
C GLU A 193 9.59 7.87 -11.51
N GLU A 194 8.81 8.05 -12.59
CA GLU A 194 9.36 8.21 -13.93
C GLU A 194 10.19 9.50 -14.07
N ASN A 195 9.72 10.62 -13.52
CA ASN A 195 10.46 11.87 -13.54
C ASN A 195 11.76 11.78 -12.73
N GLU A 196 11.75 11.13 -11.57
CA GLU A 196 12.96 10.87 -10.79
C GLU A 196 13.97 10.02 -11.58
N ARG A 197 13.50 8.97 -12.26
CA ARG A 197 14.34 8.14 -13.14
C ARG A 197 14.95 8.94 -14.27
N ILE A 198 14.19 9.83 -14.92
CA ILE A 198 14.67 10.71 -15.99
C ILE A 198 15.72 11.68 -15.44
N ASN A 199 15.45 12.32 -14.31
CA ASN A 199 16.39 13.27 -13.68
C ASN A 199 17.72 12.59 -13.32
N ASN A 200 17.69 11.42 -12.69
CA ASN A 200 18.88 10.67 -12.35
C ASN A 200 19.69 10.27 -13.61
N ASN A 201 19.01 9.92 -14.70
CA ASN A 201 19.67 9.61 -15.98
C ASN A 201 20.35 10.85 -16.58
N LEU A 202 19.65 11.99 -16.58
CA LEU A 202 20.20 13.27 -17.08
C LEU A 202 21.40 13.72 -16.25
N GLU A 203 21.36 13.61 -14.94
CA GLU A 203 22.49 13.92 -14.05
C GLU A 203 23.70 13.04 -14.36
N GLN A 204 23.49 11.74 -14.57
CA GLN A 204 24.57 10.82 -14.98
C GLN A 204 25.17 11.22 -16.33
N GLN A 205 24.35 11.56 -17.33
CA GLN A 205 24.81 12.00 -18.65
C GLN A 205 25.64 13.30 -18.56
N VAL A 206 25.15 14.27 -17.80
CA VAL A 206 25.90 15.55 -17.56
C VAL A 206 27.22 15.27 -16.87
N SER A 207 27.26 14.39 -15.87
CA SER A 207 28.50 14.01 -15.18
C SER A 207 29.53 13.40 -16.12
N VAL A 208 29.10 12.47 -16.99
CA VAL A 208 29.99 11.85 -18.01
C VAL A 208 30.51 12.88 -18.99
N LEU A 209 29.67 13.78 -19.49
CA LEU A 209 30.08 14.84 -20.39
C LEU A 209 31.11 15.79 -19.75
N TYR A 210 30.87 16.17 -18.51
CA TYR A 210 31.80 17.06 -17.78
C TYR A 210 33.14 16.39 -17.51
N GLN A 211 33.19 15.08 -17.24
CA GLN A 211 34.46 14.34 -17.05
C GLN A 211 35.24 14.12 -18.35
N SER A 212 34.59 14.25 -19.51
CA SER A 212 35.21 14.10 -20.83
C SER A 212 35.82 15.38 -21.38
N TRP A 213 35.65 16.49 -20.69
CA TRP A 213 36.21 17.80 -21.00
C TRP A 213 37.46 18.07 -20.15
#